data_a3a55e8a9423f838a0b4fd78ba93644e
#
_entry.id   a3a55e8a9423f838a0b4fd78ba93644e
#
_cell.length_a   1.000
_cell.length_b   1.000
_cell.length_c   1.000
_cell.angle_alpha   90.00
_cell.angle_beta   90.00
_cell.angle_gamma   90.00
#
_symmetry.space_group_name_H-M   'P 1'
#
loop_
_entity.id
_entity.type
_entity.pdbx_description
1 polymer ?
#
loop_
_entity_poly.entity_id
_entity_poly.type
_entity_poly.pdbx_seq_one_letter_code
_entity_poly.pdbx_strand_id
1 'polypeptide(L)'
;MEQLHGTTILSVRRDRTVALGGDGQVTLGNVVVKGGAKKVRRLYQDRILAGFAGGTADAFTLFERFEAKLDKHQGNLLRSAVELAKDWRTDRILRRLEAMLAVADREHSLIITGMGDVLEPEGGILAIGSGGPFAQSAAKALVDNSTLGPRDIVEKSLAIAADLCIYTNHQRTIEVLE
;
A
#
# COMPACT_ATOMS: atom_id res chain seq x y z
N MET A 1 -23.88 -8.48 0.09
CA MET A 1 -23.09 -8.10 1.29
C MET A 1 -22.37 -6.79 0.97
N GLU A 2 -22.55 -5.79 1.79
CA GLU A 2 -21.85 -4.53 1.62
C GLU A 2 -20.34 -4.76 1.82
N GLN A 3 -19.55 -4.37 0.82
CA GLN A 3 -18.10 -4.45 0.92
C GLN A 3 -17.56 -3.29 1.74
N LEU A 4 -16.56 -3.56 2.56
CA LEU A 4 -15.77 -2.52 3.21
C LEU A 4 -14.93 -1.81 2.14
N HIS A 5 -15.21 -0.54 1.94
CA HIS A 5 -14.46 0.32 1.03
C HIS A 5 -13.70 1.38 1.82
N GLY A 6 -12.70 1.91 1.22
CA GLY A 6 -12.00 3.05 1.77
C GLY A 6 -10.54 2.74 2.03
N THR A 7 -9.74 3.06 1.04
CA THR A 7 -8.29 3.02 1.21
C THR A 7 -7.64 3.84 0.12
N THR A 8 -6.64 4.60 0.52
CA THR A 8 -5.62 5.11 -0.38
C THR A 8 -4.28 4.72 0.20
N ILE A 9 -3.51 3.95 -0.54
CA ILE A 9 -2.10 3.69 -0.25
C ILE A 9 -1.30 4.29 -1.38
N LEU A 10 -0.27 5.06 -1.03
CA LEU A 10 0.65 5.69 -1.97
C LEU A 10 2.08 5.48 -1.52
N SER A 11 2.93 5.06 -2.44
CA SER A 11 4.38 5.02 -2.25
C SER A 11 5.06 5.89 -3.30
N VAL A 12 6.05 6.65 -2.87
CA VAL A 12 6.89 7.47 -3.74
C VAL A 12 8.35 7.18 -3.42
N ARG A 13 9.11 6.88 -4.45
CA ARG A 13 10.56 6.68 -4.39
C ARG A 13 11.24 7.77 -5.19
N ARG A 14 12.20 8.43 -4.57
CA ARG A 14 13.10 9.39 -5.24
C ARG A 14 14.50 9.18 -4.68
N ASP A 15 15.47 9.00 -5.55
CA ASP A 15 16.84 8.68 -5.18
C ASP A 15 16.90 7.40 -4.34
N ARG A 16 17.41 7.45 -3.11
CA ARG A 16 17.52 6.30 -2.21
C ARG A 16 16.44 6.27 -1.14
N THR A 17 15.54 7.24 -1.17
CA THR A 17 14.47 7.35 -0.17
C THR A 17 13.16 6.86 -0.75
N VAL A 18 12.43 6.07 0.02
CA VAL A 18 11.06 5.66 -0.28
C VAL A 18 10.16 6.00 0.89
N ALA A 19 9.02 6.63 0.59
CA ALA A 19 7.94 6.85 1.54
C ALA A 19 6.72 6.04 1.12
N LEU A 20 6.03 5.48 2.08
CA LEU A 20 4.77 4.77 1.86
C LEU A 20 3.77 5.24 2.90
N GLY A 21 2.63 5.72 2.45
CA GLY A 21 1.59 6.26 3.31
C GLY A 21 0.21 5.76 2.96
N GLY A 22 -0.69 5.88 3.92
CA GLY A 22 -2.10 5.53 3.76
C GLY A 22 -3.00 6.41 4.58
N ASP A 23 -4.27 6.52 4.17
CA ASP A 23 -5.30 7.16 4.94
C ASP A 23 -5.80 6.27 6.09
N GLY A 24 -6.75 6.78 6.88
CA GLY A 24 -7.28 6.06 8.05
C GLY A 24 -8.74 5.66 7.96
N GLN A 25 -9.43 5.94 6.85
CA GLN A 25 -10.86 5.72 6.77
C GLN A 25 -11.23 4.26 6.46
N VAL A 26 -12.17 3.73 7.24
CA VAL A 26 -12.88 2.47 6.94
C VAL A 26 -14.35 2.81 6.76
N THR A 27 -14.90 2.46 5.61
CA THR A 27 -16.27 2.77 5.21
C THR A 27 -17.04 1.48 4.95
N LEU A 28 -18.25 1.40 5.48
CA LEU A 28 -19.20 0.31 5.20
C LEU A 28 -20.42 0.91 4.49
N GLY A 29 -20.57 0.59 3.21
CA GLY A 29 -21.59 1.25 2.38
C GLY A 29 -21.38 2.76 2.35
N ASN A 30 -22.32 3.50 2.93
CA ASN A 30 -22.30 4.96 3.00
C ASN A 30 -21.90 5.51 4.37
N VAL A 31 -21.43 4.65 5.28
CA VAL A 31 -21.12 5.02 6.66
C VAL A 31 -19.64 4.87 6.95
N VAL A 32 -19.03 5.94 7.48
CA VAL A 32 -17.66 5.87 8.00
C VAL A 32 -17.72 5.20 9.38
N VAL A 33 -17.12 4.02 9.50
CA VAL A 33 -17.12 3.25 10.75
C VAL A 33 -15.86 3.46 11.58
N LYS A 34 -14.76 3.91 10.93
CA LYS A 34 -13.51 4.22 11.61
C LYS A 34 -12.72 5.26 10.79
N GLY A 35 -12.13 6.23 11.48
CA GLY A 35 -11.34 7.28 10.83
C GLY A 35 -9.84 7.18 11.02
N GLY A 36 -9.36 6.43 11.99
CA GLY A 36 -7.95 6.34 12.38
C GLY A 36 -7.35 4.95 12.23
N ALA A 37 -7.73 4.20 11.19
CA ALA A 37 -7.14 2.89 10.92
C ALA A 37 -5.69 3.02 10.45
N LYS A 38 -4.82 2.14 10.92
CA LYS A 38 -3.44 2.05 10.44
C LYS A 38 -3.36 1.01 9.31
N LYS A 39 -3.15 1.49 8.10
CA LYS A 39 -3.10 0.65 6.88
C LYS A 39 -1.67 0.43 6.39
N VAL A 40 -0.69 1.02 7.06
CA VAL A 40 0.73 0.96 6.72
C VAL A 40 1.49 0.39 7.90
N ARG A 41 2.42 -0.51 7.62
CA ARG A 41 3.25 -1.19 8.61
C ARG A 41 4.69 -1.30 8.17
N ARG A 42 5.58 -1.44 9.15
CA ARG A 42 6.95 -1.92 8.93
C ARG A 42 7.01 -3.42 9.21
N LEU A 43 7.64 -4.15 8.32
CA LEU A 43 7.84 -5.59 8.43
C LEU A 43 9.33 -5.92 8.41
N TYR A 44 9.67 -7.14 8.81
CA TYR A 44 11.01 -7.69 8.71
C TYR A 44 12.09 -6.74 9.25
N GLN A 45 12.19 -6.64 10.59
CA GLN A 45 13.19 -5.80 11.26
C GLN A 45 13.19 -4.33 10.78
N ASP A 46 12.00 -3.79 10.55
CA ASP A 46 11.77 -2.42 10.05
C ASP A 46 12.40 -2.10 8.68
N ARG A 47 12.74 -3.11 7.90
CA ARG A 47 13.37 -2.95 6.58
C ARG A 47 12.38 -2.89 5.41
N ILE A 48 11.15 -3.30 5.64
CA ILE A 48 10.11 -3.37 4.61
C ILE A 48 8.93 -2.49 5.02
N LEU A 49 8.47 -1.66 4.11
CA LEU A 49 7.22 -0.93 4.27
C LEU A 49 6.11 -1.70 3.54
N ALA A 50 4.97 -1.82 4.17
CA ALA A 50 3.82 -2.51 3.59
C ALA A 50 2.53 -1.73 3.82
N GLY A 51 1.71 -1.63 2.79
CA GLY A 51 0.39 -1.02 2.82
C GLY A 51 -0.64 -1.96 2.18
N PHE A 52 -1.89 -1.81 2.59
CA PHE A 52 -2.94 -2.76 2.26
C PHE A 52 -4.22 -2.04 1.85
N ALA A 53 -4.83 -2.50 0.77
CA ALA A 53 -6.15 -2.08 0.32
C ALA A 53 -7.10 -3.28 0.30
N GLY A 54 -8.18 -3.23 1.09
CA GLY A 54 -9.15 -4.31 1.24
C GLY A 54 -9.72 -4.38 2.66
N GLY A 55 -10.32 -5.51 3.03
CA GLY A 55 -10.90 -5.73 4.37
C GLY A 55 -9.82 -5.90 5.44
N THR A 56 -10.08 -5.40 6.65
CA THR A 56 -9.10 -5.39 7.75
C THR A 56 -8.67 -6.80 8.18
N ALA A 57 -9.60 -7.75 8.23
CA ALA A 57 -9.28 -9.14 8.58
C ALA A 57 -8.35 -9.78 7.55
N ASP A 58 -8.56 -9.46 6.28
CA ASP A 58 -7.72 -9.94 5.17
C ASP A 58 -6.31 -9.35 5.24
N ALA A 59 -6.20 -8.09 5.69
CA ALA A 59 -4.91 -7.42 5.87
C ALA A 59 -4.01 -8.18 6.84
N PHE A 60 -4.53 -8.57 8.00
CA PHE A 60 -3.75 -9.29 9.00
C PHE A 60 -3.23 -10.63 8.45
N THR A 61 -4.08 -11.38 7.79
CA THR A 61 -3.70 -12.66 7.19
C THR A 61 -2.60 -12.48 6.14
N LEU A 62 -2.73 -11.49 5.26
CA LEU A 62 -1.75 -11.24 4.22
C LEU A 62 -0.42 -10.73 4.76
N PHE A 63 -0.44 -9.82 5.73
CA PHE A 63 0.80 -9.34 6.36
C PHE A 63 1.53 -10.48 7.07
N GLU A 64 0.81 -11.33 7.80
CA GLU A 64 1.39 -12.49 8.49
C GLU A 64 2.02 -13.47 7.50
N ARG A 65 1.32 -13.79 6.42
CA ARG A 65 1.84 -14.67 5.37
C ARG A 65 3.03 -14.05 4.65
N PHE A 66 3.00 -12.76 4.40
CA PHE A 66 4.11 -12.06 3.76
C PHE A 66 5.36 -12.03 4.66
N GLU A 67 5.18 -11.73 5.93
CA GLU A 67 6.27 -11.73 6.90
C GLU A 67 6.94 -13.11 7.01
N ALA A 68 6.16 -14.18 6.98
CA ALA A 68 6.71 -15.54 6.93
C ALA A 68 7.55 -15.81 5.67
N LYS A 69 7.15 -15.27 4.52
CA LYS A 69 7.95 -15.36 3.28
C LYS A 69 9.23 -14.53 3.37
N LEU A 70 9.16 -13.34 3.96
CA LEU A 70 10.34 -12.50 4.20
C LEU A 70 11.36 -13.19 5.10
N ASP A 71 10.90 -13.82 6.18
CA ASP A 71 11.76 -14.58 7.07
C ASP A 71 12.42 -15.76 6.33
N LYS A 72 11.63 -16.51 5.57
CA LYS A 72 12.13 -17.66 4.80
C LYS A 72 13.17 -17.28 3.76
N HIS A 73 13.01 -16.12 3.11
CA HIS A 73 13.87 -15.65 2.03
C HIS A 73 14.84 -14.54 2.48
N GLN A 74 15.06 -14.42 3.79
CA GLN A 74 16.06 -13.50 4.37
C GLN A 74 15.88 -12.03 3.94
N GLY A 75 14.63 -11.58 3.84
CA GLY A 75 14.29 -10.20 3.49
C GLY A 75 14.34 -9.89 1.99
N ASN A 76 14.52 -10.89 1.13
CA ASN A 76 14.45 -10.67 -0.31
C ASN A 76 13.01 -10.34 -0.72
N LEU A 77 12.76 -9.06 -1.01
CA LEU A 77 11.41 -8.54 -1.27
C LEU A 77 10.79 -9.19 -2.51
N LEU A 78 11.49 -9.18 -3.62
CA LEU A 78 10.96 -9.68 -4.89
C LEU A 78 10.61 -11.17 -4.80
N ARG A 79 11.51 -11.97 -4.26
CA ARG A 79 11.27 -13.41 -4.09
C ARG A 79 10.11 -13.69 -3.14
N SER A 80 10.05 -12.98 -2.02
CA SER A 80 8.96 -13.10 -1.05
C SER A 80 7.62 -12.70 -1.66
N ALA A 81 7.59 -11.65 -2.47
CA ALA A 81 6.40 -11.20 -3.18
C ALA A 81 5.91 -12.23 -4.20
N VAL A 82 6.82 -12.80 -4.99
CA VAL A 82 6.48 -13.85 -5.97
C VAL A 82 5.93 -15.10 -5.28
N GLU A 83 6.55 -15.53 -4.18
CA GLU A 83 6.08 -16.70 -3.43
C GLU A 83 4.71 -16.43 -2.77
N LEU A 84 4.48 -15.24 -2.23
CA LEU A 84 3.15 -14.87 -1.71
C LEU A 84 2.11 -14.84 -2.83
N ALA A 85 2.42 -14.28 -3.99
CA ALA A 85 1.50 -14.21 -5.12
C ALA A 85 1.08 -15.61 -5.59
N LYS A 86 2.00 -16.57 -5.61
CA LYS A 86 1.71 -17.98 -5.92
C LYS A 86 0.75 -18.58 -4.89
N ASP A 87 1.02 -18.39 -3.61
CA ASP A 87 0.17 -18.89 -2.53
C ASP A 87 -1.20 -18.24 -2.59
N TRP A 88 -1.26 -16.95 -2.79
CA TRP A 88 -2.52 -16.19 -2.87
C TRP A 88 -3.44 -16.72 -3.97
N ARG A 89 -2.86 -17.01 -5.12
CA ARG A 89 -3.60 -17.55 -6.26
C ARG A 89 -4.12 -18.98 -6.02
N THR A 90 -3.37 -19.82 -5.31
CA THR A 90 -3.62 -21.26 -5.22
C THR A 90 -4.21 -21.72 -3.88
N ASP A 91 -3.96 -21.00 -2.80
CA ASP A 91 -4.48 -21.32 -1.46
C ASP A 91 -6.00 -21.10 -1.41
N ARG A 92 -6.73 -22.06 -0.87
CA ARG A 92 -8.20 -22.00 -0.81
C ARG A 92 -8.73 -20.84 0.02
N ILE A 93 -8.00 -20.45 1.05
CA ILE A 93 -8.35 -19.35 1.95
C ILE A 93 -7.93 -18.02 1.31
N LEU A 94 -6.67 -17.90 0.95
CA LEU A 94 -6.10 -16.64 0.43
C LEU A 94 -6.76 -16.19 -0.88
N ARG A 95 -7.06 -17.12 -1.80
CA ARG A 95 -7.66 -16.76 -3.10
C ARG A 95 -9.04 -16.11 -3.03
N ARG A 96 -9.69 -16.18 -1.86
CA ARG A 96 -10.98 -15.53 -1.62
C ARG A 96 -10.82 -14.09 -1.15
N LEU A 97 -9.61 -13.66 -0.84
CA LEU A 97 -9.34 -12.32 -0.35
C LEU A 97 -9.26 -11.35 -1.53
N GLU A 98 -10.19 -10.40 -1.53
CA GLU A 98 -10.19 -9.29 -2.50
C GLU A 98 -9.38 -8.14 -1.91
N ALA A 99 -8.09 -8.11 -2.24
CA ALA A 99 -7.17 -7.15 -1.67
C ALA A 99 -5.97 -6.93 -2.58
N MET A 100 -5.21 -5.88 -2.28
CA MET A 100 -3.92 -5.59 -2.89
C MET A 100 -2.94 -5.21 -1.80
N LEU A 101 -1.69 -5.61 -1.96
CA LEU A 101 -0.58 -5.17 -1.12
C LEU A 101 0.36 -4.26 -1.90
N ALA A 102 0.79 -3.19 -1.25
CA ALA A 102 1.89 -2.36 -1.69
C ALA A 102 3.06 -2.59 -0.73
N VAL A 103 4.22 -2.97 -1.25
CA VAL A 103 5.39 -3.26 -0.45
C VAL A 103 6.61 -2.56 -1.02
N ALA A 104 7.50 -2.09 -0.15
CA ALA A 104 8.71 -1.40 -0.57
C ALA A 104 9.87 -1.68 0.38
N ASP A 105 11.04 -1.87 -0.20
CA ASP A 105 12.32 -1.82 0.51
C ASP A 105 13.18 -0.68 -0.06
N ARG A 106 14.47 -0.67 0.25
CA ARG A 106 15.39 0.37 -0.25
C ARG A 106 15.60 0.33 -1.76
N GLU A 107 15.32 -0.78 -2.42
CA GLU A 107 15.61 -0.99 -3.84
C GLU A 107 14.35 -1.11 -4.71
N HIS A 108 13.30 -1.75 -4.20
CA HIS A 108 12.11 -2.10 -4.98
C HIS A 108 10.82 -1.60 -4.33
N SER A 109 9.84 -1.29 -5.17
CA SER A 109 8.46 -1.01 -4.78
C SER A 109 7.54 -1.89 -5.63
N LEU A 110 6.70 -2.72 -5.00
CA LEU A 110 5.93 -3.74 -5.68
C LEU A 110 4.44 -3.68 -5.28
N ILE A 111 3.58 -3.97 -6.26
CA ILE A 111 2.16 -4.29 -6.01
C ILE A 111 2.00 -5.80 -6.13
N ILE A 112 1.36 -6.41 -5.14
CA ILE A 112 1.02 -7.84 -5.13
C ILE A 112 -0.50 -7.98 -5.13
N THR A 113 -1.03 -8.76 -6.07
CA THR A 113 -2.48 -8.96 -6.21
C THR A 113 -2.88 -10.40 -5.96
N GLY A 114 -4.16 -10.59 -5.63
CA GLY A 114 -4.75 -11.93 -5.45
C GLY A 114 -4.85 -12.75 -6.74
N MET A 115 -4.61 -12.15 -7.89
CA MET A 115 -4.56 -12.86 -9.18
C MET A 115 -3.19 -13.47 -9.49
N GLY A 116 -2.23 -13.27 -8.59
CA GLY A 116 -0.87 -13.78 -8.75
C GLY A 116 0.10 -12.80 -9.40
N ASP A 117 -0.31 -11.54 -9.58
CA ASP A 117 0.54 -10.52 -10.18
C ASP A 117 1.50 -9.91 -9.16
N VAL A 118 2.72 -9.69 -9.60
CA VAL A 118 3.71 -8.85 -8.90
C VAL A 118 4.17 -7.80 -9.89
N LEU A 119 3.84 -6.55 -9.61
CA LEU A 119 4.08 -5.42 -10.50
C LEU A 119 5.04 -4.42 -9.87
N GLU A 120 6.05 -4.00 -10.59
CA GLU A 120 6.92 -2.89 -10.21
C GLU A 120 6.55 -1.67 -11.08
N PRO A 121 5.88 -0.66 -10.51
CA PRO A 121 5.47 0.51 -11.27
C PRO A 121 6.65 1.36 -11.73
N GLU A 122 6.51 1.98 -12.89
CA GLU A 122 7.50 2.90 -13.43
C GLU A 122 7.46 4.26 -12.69
N GLY A 123 8.56 4.99 -12.74
CA GLY A 123 8.63 6.35 -12.21
C GLY A 123 8.66 6.47 -10.69
N GLY A 124 8.80 5.36 -9.98
CA GLY A 124 8.91 5.36 -8.52
C GLY A 124 7.60 5.68 -7.79
N ILE A 125 6.46 5.67 -8.46
CA ILE A 125 5.14 5.96 -7.88
C ILE A 125 4.28 4.71 -7.92
N LEU A 126 3.73 4.34 -6.77
CA LEU A 126 2.83 3.21 -6.63
C LEU A 126 1.60 3.64 -5.84
N ALA A 127 0.41 3.34 -6.35
CA ALA A 127 -0.84 3.66 -5.66
C ALA A 127 -1.85 2.53 -5.81
N ILE A 128 -2.56 2.25 -4.71
CA ILE A 128 -3.64 1.25 -4.67
C ILE A 128 -4.81 1.79 -3.85
N GLY A 129 -5.97 1.17 -4.04
CA GLY A 129 -7.20 1.52 -3.33
C GLY A 129 -8.08 2.53 -4.06
N SER A 130 -9.20 2.87 -3.44
CA SER A 130 -10.24 3.74 -4.03
C SER A 130 -9.72 5.14 -4.36
N GLY A 131 -8.88 5.71 -3.54
CA GLY A 131 -8.25 7.01 -3.76
C GLY A 131 -6.93 6.94 -4.53
N GLY A 132 -6.50 5.75 -4.93
CA GLY A 132 -5.22 5.53 -5.61
C GLY A 132 -5.00 6.41 -6.83
N PRO A 133 -5.93 6.46 -7.80
CA PRO A 133 -5.76 7.29 -8.99
C PRO A 133 -5.57 8.78 -8.70
N PHE A 134 -6.27 9.32 -7.70
CA PHE A 134 -6.12 10.72 -7.29
C PHE A 134 -4.75 10.99 -6.67
N ALA A 135 -4.33 10.11 -5.75
CA ALA A 135 -3.02 10.21 -5.12
C ALA A 135 -1.89 10.03 -6.13
N GLN A 136 -2.02 9.09 -7.04
CA GLN A 136 -1.04 8.84 -8.11
C GLN A 136 -0.87 10.05 -9.03
N SER A 137 -1.97 10.65 -9.45
CA SER A 137 -1.96 11.84 -10.32
C SER A 137 -1.29 13.03 -9.63
N ALA A 138 -1.62 13.27 -8.37
CA ALA A 138 -1.00 14.32 -7.57
C ALA A 138 0.51 14.06 -7.38
N ALA A 139 0.88 12.84 -7.03
CA ALA A 139 2.28 12.45 -6.84
C ALA A 139 3.09 12.62 -8.12
N LYS A 140 2.55 12.22 -9.25
CA LYS A 140 3.22 12.39 -10.56
C LYS A 140 3.47 13.86 -10.87
N ALA A 141 2.50 14.71 -10.66
CA ALA A 141 2.66 16.15 -10.86
C ALA A 141 3.76 16.75 -9.97
N LEU A 142 3.80 16.34 -8.71
CA LEU A 142 4.82 16.80 -7.75
C LEU A 142 6.21 16.25 -8.05
N VAL A 143 6.32 15.00 -8.45
CA VAL A 143 7.61 14.41 -8.86
C VAL A 143 8.17 15.13 -10.09
N ASP A 144 7.32 15.39 -11.08
CA ASP A 144 7.75 15.99 -12.35
C ASP A 144 8.02 17.51 -12.25
N ASN A 145 7.40 18.20 -11.27
CA ASN A 145 7.41 19.67 -11.22
C ASN A 145 7.91 20.26 -9.90
N SER A 146 8.48 19.48 -9.01
CA SER A 146 9.02 19.97 -7.75
C SER A 146 10.26 19.20 -7.31
N THR A 147 10.95 19.74 -6.32
CA THR A 147 12.12 19.11 -5.69
C THR A 147 11.78 18.49 -4.33
N LEU A 148 10.49 18.35 -4.02
CA LEU A 148 10.03 17.74 -2.78
C LEU A 148 10.54 16.31 -2.61
N GLY A 149 10.86 15.94 -1.37
CA GLY A 149 11.22 14.57 -1.04
C GLY A 149 9.99 13.64 -1.00
N PRO A 150 10.22 12.31 -0.98
CA PRO A 150 9.13 11.33 -1.00
C PRO A 150 8.09 11.52 0.10
N ARG A 151 8.50 11.80 1.33
CA ARG A 151 7.57 12.01 2.44
C ARG A 151 6.58 13.15 2.17
N ASP A 152 7.10 14.30 1.73
CA ASP A 152 6.25 15.48 1.47
C ASP A 152 5.33 15.25 0.28
N ILE A 153 5.81 14.56 -0.75
CA ILE A 153 4.98 14.21 -1.90
C ILE A 153 3.84 13.27 -1.48
N VAL A 154 4.13 12.25 -0.69
CA VAL A 154 3.11 11.33 -0.18
C VAL A 154 2.08 12.08 0.66
N GLU A 155 2.53 12.94 1.57
CA GLU A 155 1.63 13.69 2.44
C GLU A 155 0.69 14.60 1.66
N LYS A 156 1.21 15.38 0.73
CA LYS A 156 0.41 16.30 -0.11
C LYS A 156 -0.54 15.55 -1.04
N SER A 157 -0.08 14.46 -1.62
CA SER A 157 -0.87 13.66 -2.54
C SER A 157 -2.01 12.92 -1.85
N LEU A 158 -1.79 12.41 -0.64
CA LEU A 158 -2.84 11.80 0.17
C LEU A 158 -3.88 12.85 0.61
N ALA A 159 -3.46 14.07 0.90
CA ALA A 159 -4.39 15.17 1.21
C ALA A 159 -5.30 15.50 0.02
N ILE A 160 -4.75 15.55 -1.18
CA ILE A 160 -5.53 15.78 -2.42
C ILE A 160 -6.52 14.62 -2.65
N ALA A 161 -6.08 13.37 -2.48
CA ALA A 161 -6.96 12.22 -2.58
C ALA A 161 -8.10 12.28 -1.56
N ALA A 162 -7.82 12.72 -0.33
CA ALA A 162 -8.82 12.88 0.71
C ALA A 162 -9.86 13.97 0.38
N ASP A 163 -9.45 15.01 -0.32
CA ASP A 163 -10.38 16.07 -0.77
C ASP A 163 -11.33 15.61 -1.89
N LEU A 164 -10.91 14.64 -2.70
CA LEU A 164 -11.62 14.23 -3.91
C LEU A 164 -12.35 12.91 -3.77
N CYS A 165 -11.81 11.96 -3.03
CA CYS A 165 -12.36 10.62 -2.87
C CYS A 165 -13.12 10.50 -1.55
N ILE A 166 -14.42 10.18 -1.66
CA ILE A 166 -15.30 10.05 -0.47
C ILE A 166 -14.92 8.87 0.44
N TYR A 167 -14.12 7.93 -0.04
CA TYR A 167 -13.72 6.73 0.70
C TYR A 167 -12.40 6.88 1.45
N THR A 168 -11.80 8.06 1.46
CA THR A 168 -10.52 8.32 2.11
C THR A 168 -10.58 9.62 2.94
N ASN A 169 -9.75 9.74 3.96
CA ASN A 169 -9.76 10.90 4.85
C ASN A 169 -8.36 11.50 5.04
N HIS A 170 -8.28 12.60 5.78
CA HIS A 170 -7.04 13.32 6.03
C HIS A 170 -6.19 12.73 7.16
N GLN A 171 -6.69 11.74 7.90
CA GLN A 171 -5.86 11.01 8.85
C GLN A 171 -4.96 10.06 8.10
N ARG A 172 -3.67 10.17 8.31
CA ARG A 172 -2.69 9.40 7.53
C ARG A 172 -1.54 8.91 8.39
N THR A 173 -1.04 7.75 7.99
CA THR A 173 0.20 7.16 8.51
C THR A 173 1.20 7.12 7.37
N ILE A 174 2.38 7.68 7.56
CA ILE A 174 3.45 7.72 6.56
C ILE A 174 4.72 7.16 7.19
N GLU A 175 5.31 6.19 6.53
CA GLU A 175 6.58 5.56 6.90
C GLU A 175 7.63 5.83 5.82
N VAL A 176 8.88 5.97 6.23
CA VAL A 176 10.00 6.31 5.32
C VAL A 176 11.17 5.37 5.58
N LEU A 177 11.79 4.91 4.49
CA LEU A 177 13.10 4.25 4.47
C LEU A 177 14.10 5.12 3.72
N GLU A 178 15.27 5.32 4.33
CA GLU A 178 16.41 6.06 3.76
C GLU A 178 17.57 5.12 3.43
#